data_20420ace648610ea9580b6a81553f50c
#
_entry.id   20420ace648610ea9580b6a81553f50c
#
_cell.length_a   1.000
_cell.length_b   1.000
_cell.length_c   1.000
_cell.angle_alpha   90.00
_cell.angle_beta   90.00
_cell.angle_gamma   90.00
#
_symmetry.space_group_name_H-M   'P 1'
#
loop_
_entity.id
_entity.type
_entity.pdbx_description
1 polymer ?
#
loop_
_entity_poly.entity_id
_entity_poly.type
_entity_poly.pdbx_seq_one_letter_code
_entity_poly.pdbx_strand_id
1 'polypeptide(L)'
;MSQRLIAAVLGGTAPRAKTELHDVAFAVGDALEAVYDQLLDDWFGDPRGLHVDAWCFVDSVAGYRVQLSPAPADNGLHLYFINIGGYRSGVFAEHHAWGFFGAPDKAEAKARAKQTLLQTHVETHKDDLHEVDDCLQVARIGEWHVHLTPDASAGEPEVSNGYFPLPKSVIDRWIAQRDSR
;
A
#
# COMPACT_ATOMS: atom_id res chain seq x y z
N MET A 1 12.94 16.93 -10.29
CA MET A 1 11.72 16.64 -9.52
C MET A 1 12.12 15.70 -8.39
N SER A 2 11.56 15.84 -7.19
CA SER A 2 11.95 14.99 -6.05
C SER A 2 11.24 13.65 -6.14
N GLN A 3 11.96 12.56 -5.97
CA GLN A 3 11.39 11.22 -5.87
C GLN A 3 10.60 11.10 -4.55
N ARG A 4 9.39 10.56 -4.63
CA ARG A 4 8.47 10.37 -3.51
C ARG A 4 7.99 8.93 -3.45
N LEU A 5 7.70 8.43 -2.27
CA LEU A 5 7.06 7.14 -2.10
C LEU A 5 5.59 7.25 -2.51
N ILE A 6 5.17 6.38 -3.42
CA ILE A 6 3.77 6.23 -3.83
C ILE A 6 3.29 4.88 -3.31
N ALA A 7 2.12 4.88 -2.67
CA ALA A 7 1.34 3.68 -2.41
C ALA A 7 0.10 3.70 -3.32
N ALA A 8 -0.20 2.58 -3.94
CA ALA A 8 -1.35 2.42 -4.81
C ALA A 8 -2.12 1.13 -4.51
N VAL A 9 -3.43 1.23 -4.47
CA VAL A 9 -4.32 0.05 -4.46
C VAL A 9 -4.60 -0.30 -5.92
N LEU A 10 -4.18 -1.50 -6.31
CA LEU A 10 -4.34 -2.05 -7.64
C LEU A 10 -5.59 -2.90 -7.69
N GLY A 11 -6.39 -2.75 -8.75
CA GLY A 11 -7.53 -3.58 -9.05
C GLY A 11 -7.39 -4.26 -10.41
N GLY A 12 -7.81 -5.52 -10.51
CA GLY A 12 -7.71 -6.26 -11.75
C GLY A 12 -8.10 -7.72 -11.62
N THR A 13 -7.76 -8.52 -12.60
CA THR A 13 -8.12 -9.94 -12.67
C THR A 13 -6.89 -10.83 -12.70
N ALA A 14 -7.07 -12.10 -12.33
CA ALA A 14 -6.07 -13.14 -12.50
C ALA A 14 -6.71 -14.36 -13.17
N PRO A 15 -5.92 -15.25 -13.81
CA PRO A 15 -6.44 -16.48 -14.39
C PRO A 15 -7.25 -17.29 -13.35
N ARG A 16 -8.50 -17.64 -13.69
CA ARG A 16 -9.44 -18.38 -12.85
C ARG A 16 -10.09 -17.57 -11.71
N ALA A 17 -9.78 -16.30 -11.50
CA ALA A 17 -10.53 -15.44 -10.58
C ALA A 17 -11.99 -15.32 -11.02
N LYS A 18 -12.91 -15.29 -10.06
CA LYS A 18 -14.36 -15.12 -10.28
C LYS A 18 -14.81 -13.70 -10.04
N THR A 19 -14.04 -12.96 -9.28
CA THR A 19 -14.25 -11.57 -8.94
C THR A 19 -12.95 -10.80 -9.19
N GLU A 20 -13.04 -9.50 -9.22
CA GLU A 20 -11.89 -8.62 -9.19
C GLU A 20 -11.05 -8.86 -7.94
N LEU A 21 -9.76 -8.73 -8.09
CA LEU A 21 -8.77 -8.85 -7.02
C LEU A 21 -8.12 -7.50 -6.79
N HIS A 22 -7.75 -7.26 -5.54
CA HIS A 22 -7.05 -6.04 -5.15
C HIS A 22 -5.77 -6.39 -4.41
N ASP A 23 -4.76 -5.53 -4.58
CA ASP A 23 -3.50 -5.60 -3.85
C ASP A 23 -2.93 -4.20 -3.65
N VAL A 24 -1.95 -4.06 -2.76
CA VAL A 24 -1.22 -2.81 -2.56
C VAL A 24 0.15 -2.90 -3.20
N ALA A 25 0.52 -1.86 -3.95
CA ALA A 25 1.84 -1.73 -4.56
C ALA A 25 2.54 -0.47 -4.05
N PHE A 26 3.87 -0.53 -4.00
CA PHE A 26 4.73 0.59 -3.62
C PHE A 26 5.68 0.93 -4.76
N ALA A 27 5.74 2.20 -5.10
CA ALA A 27 6.58 2.70 -6.19
C ALA A 27 7.26 4.01 -5.80
N VAL A 28 8.27 4.40 -6.57
CA VAL A 28 8.97 5.68 -6.38
C VAL A 28 8.88 6.50 -7.64
N GLY A 29 8.33 7.70 -7.52
CA GLY A 29 8.17 8.62 -8.63
C GLY A 29 7.66 10.00 -8.18
N ASP A 30 7.44 10.88 -9.14
CA ASP A 30 6.91 12.23 -8.92
C ASP A 30 5.44 12.40 -9.35
N ALA A 31 4.87 11.38 -10.00
CA ALA A 31 3.47 11.29 -10.40
C ALA A 31 3.04 9.83 -10.55
N LEU A 32 1.72 9.55 -10.47
CA LEU A 32 1.18 8.20 -10.66
C LEU A 32 1.54 7.63 -12.03
N GLU A 33 1.46 8.45 -13.08
CA GLU A 33 1.76 8.04 -14.45
C GLU A 33 3.22 7.63 -14.65
N ALA A 34 4.13 8.21 -13.86
CA ALA A 34 5.57 7.92 -13.94
C ALA A 34 5.93 6.55 -13.37
N VAL A 35 5.02 5.92 -12.61
CA VAL A 35 5.28 4.64 -11.92
C VAL A 35 4.50 3.46 -12.50
N TYR A 36 3.76 3.63 -13.60
CA TYR A 36 2.95 2.55 -14.17
C TYR A 36 3.74 1.27 -14.48
N ASP A 37 4.98 1.38 -14.96
CA ASP A 37 5.82 0.21 -15.22
C ASP A 37 6.18 -0.53 -13.91
N GLN A 38 6.41 0.20 -12.81
CA GLN A 38 6.66 -0.40 -11.49
C GLN A 38 5.40 -1.11 -10.95
N LEU A 39 4.21 -0.50 -11.14
CA LEU A 39 2.94 -1.11 -10.74
C LEU A 39 2.64 -2.37 -11.55
N LEU A 40 2.95 -2.37 -12.85
CA LEU A 40 2.82 -3.56 -13.71
C LEU A 40 3.81 -4.67 -13.32
N ASP A 41 5.01 -4.31 -12.86
CA ASP A 41 6.01 -5.28 -12.40
C ASP A 41 5.60 -5.95 -11.08
N ASP A 42 4.87 -5.25 -10.24
CA ASP A 42 4.41 -5.72 -8.93
C ASP A 42 3.09 -6.51 -9.01
N TRP A 43 2.26 -6.24 -10.04
CA TRP A 43 0.97 -6.90 -10.20
C TRP A 43 1.09 -8.38 -10.53
N PHE A 44 0.47 -9.24 -9.74
CA PHE A 44 0.51 -10.70 -9.89
C PHE A 44 -0.50 -11.28 -10.89
N GLY A 45 -1.49 -10.49 -11.33
CA GLY A 45 -2.59 -10.93 -12.19
C GLY A 45 -2.37 -10.65 -13.68
N ASP A 46 -3.46 -10.65 -14.46
CA ASP A 46 -3.42 -10.22 -15.86
C ASP A 46 -3.17 -8.70 -15.92
N PRO A 47 -2.14 -8.25 -16.65
CA PRO A 47 -1.89 -6.81 -16.78
C PRO A 47 -2.98 -6.10 -17.59
N ARG A 48 -3.75 -6.82 -18.40
CA ARG A 48 -4.84 -6.26 -19.18
C ARG A 48 -6.02 -5.93 -18.28
N GLY A 49 -6.39 -4.64 -18.29
CA GLY A 49 -7.45 -4.13 -17.42
C GLY A 49 -6.99 -3.75 -16.00
N LEU A 50 -5.67 -3.83 -15.73
CA LEU A 50 -5.12 -3.29 -14.49
C LEU A 50 -5.46 -1.81 -14.35
N HIS A 51 -5.91 -1.43 -13.16
CA HIS A 51 -6.23 -0.06 -12.79
C HIS A 51 -5.79 0.22 -11.36
N VAL A 52 -5.78 1.49 -11.01
CA VAL A 52 -5.55 1.97 -9.65
C VAL A 52 -6.90 2.45 -9.09
N ASP A 53 -7.28 1.97 -7.90
CA ASP A 53 -8.50 2.37 -7.20
C ASP A 53 -8.25 3.50 -6.21
N ALA A 54 -7.08 3.51 -5.63
CA ALA A 54 -6.65 4.57 -4.74
C ALA A 54 -5.13 4.70 -4.77
N TRP A 55 -4.64 5.90 -4.54
CA TRP A 55 -3.22 6.13 -4.40
C TRP A 55 -2.93 7.36 -3.56
N CYS A 56 -1.73 7.43 -3.03
CA CYS A 56 -1.24 8.59 -2.30
C CYS A 56 0.27 8.72 -2.40
N PHE A 57 0.76 9.93 -2.18
CA PHE A 57 2.14 10.12 -1.80
C PHE A 57 2.28 9.89 -0.30
N VAL A 58 3.14 8.98 0.09
CA VAL A 58 3.42 8.70 1.50
C VAL A 58 4.57 9.59 1.97
N ASP A 59 4.33 10.89 2.05
CA ASP A 59 5.32 11.86 2.54
C ASP A 59 5.30 12.01 4.06
N SER A 60 4.21 11.56 4.67
CA SER A 60 4.04 11.53 6.13
C SER A 60 3.09 10.41 6.55
N VAL A 61 3.24 9.98 7.77
CA VAL A 61 2.29 9.16 8.52
C VAL A 61 2.18 9.76 9.92
N ALA A 62 1.12 9.45 10.67
CA ALA A 62 0.89 10.08 11.96
C ALA A 62 2.14 10.11 12.85
N GLY A 63 2.62 11.33 13.15
CA GLY A 63 3.78 11.58 14.00
C GLY A 63 5.15 11.45 13.31
N TYR A 64 5.21 11.17 11.99
CA TYR A 64 6.47 10.99 11.27
C TYR A 64 6.41 11.58 9.86
N ARG A 65 7.51 12.22 9.45
CA ARG A 65 7.80 12.54 8.05
C ARG A 65 8.47 11.35 7.37
N VAL A 66 8.06 11.06 6.15
CA VAL A 66 8.63 10.01 5.30
C VAL A 66 9.54 10.64 4.25
N GLN A 67 10.74 10.11 4.10
CA GLN A 67 11.72 10.58 3.12
C GLN A 67 12.40 9.39 2.44
N LEU A 68 12.88 9.60 1.23
CA LEU A 68 13.63 8.61 0.46
C LEU A 68 15.10 9.00 0.38
N SER A 69 15.98 8.00 0.53
CA SER A 69 17.43 8.17 0.38
C SER A 69 18.05 6.92 -0.24
N PRO A 70 19.14 7.05 -1.04
CA PRO A 70 19.93 5.89 -1.47
C PRO A 70 20.64 5.17 -0.31
N ALA A 71 20.89 5.87 0.82
CA ALA A 71 21.53 5.29 1.98
C ALA A 71 20.50 4.58 2.87
N PRO A 72 20.85 3.44 3.51
CA PRO A 72 19.98 2.77 4.47
C PRO A 72 19.58 3.66 5.65
N ALA A 73 18.38 3.44 6.20
CA ALA A 73 17.95 4.06 7.45
C ALA A 73 18.64 3.40 8.65
N ASP A 74 19.08 4.19 9.61
CA ASP A 74 19.87 3.74 10.78
C ASP A 74 19.28 4.17 12.15
N ASN A 75 18.12 4.84 12.14
CA ASN A 75 17.53 5.40 13.38
C ASN A 75 16.56 4.46 14.10
N GLY A 76 16.45 3.20 13.65
CA GLY A 76 15.58 2.18 14.26
C GLY A 76 14.08 2.44 14.11
N LEU A 77 13.68 3.34 13.21
CA LEU A 77 12.27 3.62 12.87
C LEU A 77 11.95 3.05 11.48
N HIS A 78 10.79 2.41 11.38
CA HIS A 78 10.36 1.75 10.15
C HIS A 78 8.94 2.14 9.77
N LEU A 79 8.68 2.20 8.47
CA LEU A 79 7.34 2.34 7.91
C LEU A 79 6.72 0.95 7.76
N TYR A 80 5.50 0.79 8.26
CA TYR A 80 4.70 -0.42 8.09
C TYR A 80 3.41 -0.10 7.36
N PHE A 81 3.08 -0.90 6.36
CA PHE A 81 1.74 -1.03 5.83
C PHE A 81 1.06 -2.18 6.56
N ILE A 82 -0.17 -1.97 7.03
CA ILE A 82 -0.92 -2.97 7.79
C ILE A 82 -2.30 -3.13 7.18
N ASN A 83 -2.67 -4.38 6.97
CA ASN A 83 -4.00 -4.83 6.60
C ASN A 83 -4.62 -5.56 7.79
N ILE A 84 -5.83 -5.16 8.18
CA ILE A 84 -6.63 -5.84 9.21
C ILE A 84 -7.93 -6.25 8.58
N GLY A 85 -8.22 -7.56 8.63
CA GLY A 85 -9.50 -8.12 8.26
C GLY A 85 -10.50 -8.13 9.43
N GLY A 86 -11.77 -8.11 9.10
CA GLY A 86 -12.83 -8.20 10.09
C GLY A 86 -14.18 -8.57 9.47
N TYR A 87 -15.03 -9.17 10.28
CA TYR A 87 -16.35 -9.64 9.84
C TYR A 87 -17.46 -8.78 10.43
N ARG A 88 -18.50 -8.57 9.64
CA ARG A 88 -19.76 -7.98 10.09
C ARG A 88 -20.86 -9.05 9.98
N SER A 89 -21.63 -9.26 11.06
CA SER A 89 -22.70 -10.24 11.06
C SER A 89 -23.69 -10.04 9.91
N GLY A 90 -23.98 -11.10 9.17
CA GLY A 90 -24.92 -11.08 8.04
C GLY A 90 -24.37 -10.51 6.73
N VAL A 91 -23.11 -10.11 6.66
CA VAL A 91 -22.45 -9.65 5.43
C VAL A 91 -21.65 -10.80 4.80
N PHE A 92 -21.89 -11.09 3.52
CA PHE A 92 -21.18 -12.12 2.76
C PHE A 92 -19.85 -11.58 2.22
N ALA A 93 -19.05 -11.00 3.10
CA ALA A 93 -17.70 -10.52 2.77
C ALA A 93 -16.90 -10.27 4.05
N GLU A 94 -15.61 -10.45 4.00
CA GLU A 94 -14.69 -9.88 4.95
C GLU A 94 -14.43 -8.42 4.60
N HIS A 95 -14.34 -7.56 5.59
CA HIS A 95 -13.98 -6.16 5.43
C HIS A 95 -12.51 -5.98 5.81
N HIS A 96 -11.77 -5.27 4.98
CA HIS A 96 -10.38 -4.93 5.23
C HIS A 96 -10.23 -3.44 5.51
N ALA A 97 -9.39 -3.13 6.50
CA ALA A 97 -8.95 -1.76 6.77
C ALA A 97 -7.43 -1.69 6.64
N TRP A 98 -6.94 -0.72 5.89
CA TRP A 98 -5.53 -0.53 5.58
C TRP A 98 -5.01 0.77 6.16
N GLY A 99 -3.74 0.78 6.57
CA GLY A 99 -3.12 2.00 7.07
C GLY A 99 -1.60 1.93 7.10
N PHE A 100 -1.00 3.11 7.28
CA PHE A 100 0.45 3.28 7.39
C PHE A 100 0.83 3.64 8.82
N PHE A 101 1.89 3.00 9.34
CA PHE A 101 2.31 3.20 10.73
C PHE A 101 3.83 3.32 10.81
N GLY A 102 4.29 4.40 11.45
CA GLY A 102 5.69 4.52 11.86
C GLY A 102 5.89 3.86 13.23
N ALA A 103 6.83 2.93 13.33
CA ALA A 103 7.14 2.23 14.58
C ALA A 103 8.57 1.67 14.60
N PRO A 104 9.15 1.40 15.78
CA PRO A 104 10.44 0.73 15.88
C PRO A 104 10.39 -0.75 15.51
N ASP A 105 9.24 -1.40 15.67
CA ASP A 105 9.06 -2.82 15.35
C ASP A 105 7.63 -3.16 14.93
N LYS A 106 7.45 -4.39 14.43
CA LYS A 106 6.15 -4.91 14.00
C LYS A 106 5.11 -5.00 15.12
N ALA A 107 5.53 -5.29 16.34
CA ALA A 107 4.61 -5.47 17.46
C ALA A 107 3.94 -4.14 17.82
N GLU A 108 4.72 -3.06 17.89
CA GLU A 108 4.20 -1.72 18.14
C GLU A 108 3.34 -1.23 16.97
N ALA A 109 3.78 -1.46 15.72
CA ALA A 109 2.98 -1.12 14.54
C ALA A 109 1.60 -1.79 14.56
N LYS A 110 1.55 -3.09 14.84
CA LYS A 110 0.30 -3.85 14.98
C LYS A 110 -0.59 -3.35 16.12
N ALA A 111 0.00 -3.00 17.26
CA ALA A 111 -0.74 -2.46 18.39
C ALA A 111 -1.42 -1.12 18.04
N ARG A 112 -0.69 -0.23 17.38
CA ARG A 112 -1.22 1.06 16.88
C ARG A 112 -2.34 0.85 15.86
N ALA A 113 -2.14 -0.04 14.89
CA ALA A 113 -3.14 -0.36 13.87
C ALA A 113 -4.46 -0.87 14.47
N LYS A 114 -4.39 -1.80 15.42
CA LYS A 114 -5.58 -2.30 16.13
C LYS A 114 -6.34 -1.19 16.85
N GLN A 115 -5.64 -0.23 17.44
CA GLN A 115 -6.27 0.91 18.11
C GLN A 115 -6.94 1.90 17.14
N THR A 116 -6.39 2.05 15.93
CA THR A 116 -6.83 3.08 14.97
C THR A 116 -7.82 2.53 13.96
N LEU A 117 -7.52 1.39 13.33
CA LEU A 117 -8.30 0.88 12.19
C LEU A 117 -9.58 0.15 12.62
N LEU A 118 -9.62 -0.43 13.82
CA LEU A 118 -10.79 -1.20 14.28
C LEU A 118 -11.91 -0.35 14.86
N GLN A 119 -11.71 0.94 15.10
CA GLN A 119 -12.72 1.78 15.78
C GLN A 119 -13.96 2.09 14.93
N THR A 120 -13.92 1.90 13.62
CA THR A 120 -14.97 2.40 12.72
C THR A 120 -15.94 1.35 12.19
N HIS A 121 -15.67 0.04 12.26
CA HIS A 121 -16.44 -0.94 11.48
C HIS A 121 -16.81 -2.26 12.13
N VAL A 122 -16.42 -2.56 13.35
CA VAL A 122 -16.65 -3.90 13.90
C VAL A 122 -17.36 -3.84 15.25
N GLU A 123 -18.53 -4.51 15.32
CA GLU A 123 -19.05 -4.96 16.59
C GLU A 123 -17.94 -5.80 17.25
N THR A 124 -17.47 -5.33 18.41
CA THR A 124 -16.46 -6.01 19.21
C THR A 124 -17.00 -7.36 19.67
N HIS A 125 -16.86 -8.37 18.86
CA HIS A 125 -16.95 -9.74 19.33
C HIS A 125 -15.67 -10.04 20.13
N LYS A 126 -15.85 -10.51 21.34
CA LYS A 126 -14.80 -10.75 22.35
C LYS A 126 -13.85 -11.89 22.03
N ASP A 127 -13.94 -12.47 20.87
CA ASP A 127 -13.11 -13.59 20.45
C ASP A 127 -12.06 -13.09 19.47
N ASP A 128 -10.87 -13.64 19.46
CA ASP A 128 -9.63 -13.29 18.76
C ASP A 128 -9.72 -13.11 17.23
N LEU A 129 -10.86 -12.64 16.72
CA LEU A 129 -11.22 -12.55 15.30
C LEU A 129 -10.61 -11.34 14.55
N HIS A 130 -9.79 -10.54 15.22
CA HIS A 130 -9.09 -9.43 14.60
C HIS A 130 -7.59 -9.74 14.56
N GLU A 131 -7.22 -10.63 13.67
CA GLU A 131 -5.82 -10.77 13.35
C GLU A 131 -5.40 -9.64 12.38
N VAL A 132 -4.19 -9.16 12.55
CA VAL A 132 -3.52 -8.36 11.54
C VAL A 132 -3.13 -9.36 10.47
N ASP A 133 -3.84 -9.36 9.34
CA ASP A 133 -3.60 -10.29 8.23
C ASP A 133 -2.21 -10.08 7.67
N ASP A 134 -1.86 -8.81 7.42
CA ASP A 134 -0.58 -8.45 6.88
C ASP A 134 0.06 -7.29 7.63
N CYS A 135 1.36 -7.40 7.86
CA CYS A 135 2.21 -6.34 8.36
C CYS A 135 3.49 -6.30 7.55
N LEU A 136 3.47 -5.49 6.50
CA LEU A 136 4.56 -5.31 5.57
C LEU A 136 5.46 -4.15 6.00
N GLN A 137 6.74 -4.39 6.21
CA GLN A 137 7.71 -3.32 6.38
C GLN A 137 8.10 -2.75 5.02
N VAL A 138 7.79 -1.48 4.79
CA VAL A 138 8.16 -0.75 3.57
C VAL A 138 9.53 -0.13 3.79
N ALA A 139 10.59 -0.92 3.64
CA ALA A 139 11.95 -0.50 3.94
C ALA A 139 12.71 0.05 2.73
N ARG A 140 12.42 -0.51 1.55
CA ARG A 140 13.16 -0.18 0.33
C ARG A 140 12.31 -0.44 -0.92
N ILE A 141 12.34 0.51 -1.87
CA ILE A 141 11.73 0.38 -3.19
C ILE A 141 12.79 0.67 -4.25
N GLY A 142 13.15 -0.33 -5.04
CA GLY A 142 14.27 -0.23 -5.98
C GLY A 142 15.59 0.12 -5.27
N GLU A 143 16.18 1.26 -5.60
CA GLU A 143 17.41 1.79 -4.98
C GLU A 143 17.14 2.69 -3.76
N TRP A 144 15.87 3.02 -3.46
CA TRP A 144 15.49 3.99 -2.46
C TRP A 144 15.13 3.34 -1.13
N HIS A 145 15.77 3.77 -0.06
CA HIS A 145 15.44 3.41 1.31
C HIS A 145 14.45 4.41 1.92
N VAL A 146 13.49 3.89 2.68
CA VAL A 146 12.48 4.69 3.38
C VAL A 146 13.00 5.10 4.75
N HIS A 147 12.99 6.40 5.00
CA HIS A 147 13.43 6.99 6.27
C HIS A 147 12.25 7.65 6.97
N LEU A 148 12.15 7.44 8.27
CA LEU A 148 11.20 8.13 9.13
C LEU A 148 11.91 9.13 10.03
N THR A 149 11.39 10.35 10.11
CA THR A 149 11.83 11.37 11.06
C THR A 149 10.64 11.78 11.92
N PRO A 150 10.75 11.77 13.27
CA PRO A 150 9.68 12.25 14.14
C PRO A 150 9.27 13.68 13.79
N ASP A 151 7.96 13.87 13.59
CA ASP A 151 7.35 15.17 13.32
C ASP A 151 5.93 15.18 13.87
N ALA A 152 5.73 15.82 15.04
CA ALA A 152 4.44 15.85 15.71
C ALA A 152 3.33 16.55 14.90
N SER A 153 3.69 17.31 13.86
CA SER A 153 2.74 17.95 12.95
C SER A 153 2.36 17.09 11.74
N ALA A 154 3.07 15.96 11.54
CA ALA A 154 2.83 15.06 10.43
C ALA A 154 1.51 14.30 10.61
N GLY A 155 0.65 14.39 9.61
CA GLY A 155 -0.64 13.69 9.52
C GLY A 155 -0.57 12.48 8.61
N GLU A 156 -1.74 11.87 8.39
CA GLU A 156 -1.91 10.79 7.43
C GLU A 156 -1.76 11.30 5.99
N PRO A 157 -1.37 10.43 5.04
CA PRO A 157 -1.32 10.77 3.63
C PRO A 157 -2.69 11.19 3.08
N GLU A 158 -2.70 12.17 2.18
CA GLU A 158 -3.91 12.53 1.44
C GLU A 158 -4.14 11.51 0.30
N VAL A 159 -5.26 10.81 0.36
CA VAL A 159 -5.60 9.74 -0.58
C VAL A 159 -6.48 10.27 -1.71
N SER A 160 -6.07 10.00 -2.94
CA SER A 160 -6.90 10.11 -4.14
C SER A 160 -7.49 8.75 -4.46
N ASN A 161 -8.83 8.65 -4.52
CA ASN A 161 -9.51 7.42 -4.89
C ASN A 161 -10.43 7.62 -6.09
N GLY A 162 -10.65 6.55 -6.86
CA GLY A 162 -11.45 6.54 -8.07
C GLY A 162 -11.02 5.39 -8.97
N TYR A 163 -11.50 5.37 -10.19
CA TYR A 163 -11.10 4.38 -11.19
C TYR A 163 -10.09 4.99 -12.16
N PHE A 164 -8.81 4.61 -12.02
CA PHE A 164 -7.69 5.10 -12.84
C PHE A 164 -7.11 3.94 -13.67
N PRO A 165 -7.68 3.63 -14.85
CA PRO A 165 -7.18 2.54 -15.68
C PRO A 165 -5.80 2.89 -16.25
N LEU A 166 -4.88 1.92 -16.23
CA LEU A 166 -3.61 2.09 -16.90
C LEU A 166 -3.83 2.17 -18.42
N PRO A 167 -3.19 3.13 -19.12
CA PRO A 167 -3.36 3.25 -20.56
C PRO A 167 -2.96 1.97 -21.31
N LYS A 168 -3.81 1.54 -22.26
CA LYS A 168 -3.54 0.34 -23.06
C LYS A 168 -2.16 0.36 -23.72
N SER A 169 -1.71 1.51 -24.19
CA SER A 169 -0.40 1.68 -24.81
C SER A 169 0.76 1.39 -23.85
N VAL A 170 0.59 1.69 -22.55
CA VAL A 170 1.58 1.37 -21.51
C VAL A 170 1.62 -0.14 -21.29
N ILE A 171 0.46 -0.76 -21.12
CA ILE A 171 0.33 -2.22 -20.92
C ILE A 171 0.91 -2.99 -22.10
N ASP A 172 0.52 -2.64 -23.34
CA ASP A 172 1.00 -3.33 -24.55
C ASP A 172 2.53 -3.21 -24.70
N ARG A 173 3.09 -2.03 -24.43
CA ARG A 173 4.55 -1.82 -24.44
C ARG A 173 5.24 -2.71 -23.38
N TRP A 174 4.72 -2.73 -22.15
CA TRP A 174 5.28 -3.52 -21.06
C TRP A 174 5.25 -5.03 -21.37
N ILE A 175 4.14 -5.55 -21.92
CA ILE A 175 4.02 -6.95 -22.37
C ILE A 175 5.07 -7.26 -23.45
N ALA A 176 5.17 -6.44 -24.49
CA ALA A 176 6.10 -6.64 -25.59
C ALA A 176 7.58 -6.67 -25.13
N GLN A 177 7.93 -5.89 -24.11
CA GLN A 177 9.28 -5.90 -23.51
C GLN A 177 9.59 -7.19 -22.76
N ARG A 178 8.60 -7.85 -22.17
CA ARG A 178 8.78 -9.11 -21.44
C ARG A 178 8.82 -10.34 -22.36
N ASP A 179 8.02 -10.34 -23.41
CA ASP A 179 8.02 -11.41 -24.42
C ASP A 179 9.32 -11.46 -25.22
N SER A 180 10.12 -10.39 -25.19
CA SER A 180 11.41 -10.30 -25.88
C SER A 180 12.63 -10.69 -25.02
N ARG A 181 12.42 -11.05 -23.75
CA ARG A 181 13.48 -11.51 -22.81
C ARG A 181 13.48 -13.01 -22.66
#